data_fb5396d8b052619886b324a6545dd000
#
_entry.id   fb5396d8b052619886b324a6545dd000
#
_cell.length_a   1.000
_cell.length_b   1.000
_cell.length_c   1.000
_cell.angle_alpha   90.00
_cell.angle_beta   90.00
_cell.angle_gamma   90.00
#
_symmetry.space_group_name_H-M   'P 1'
#
loop_
_entity.id
_entity.type
_entity.pdbx_description
1 polymer ?
#
loop_
_entity_poly.entity_id
_entity_poly.type
_entity_poly.pdbx_seq_one_letter_code
_entity_poly.pdbx_strand_id
1 'polypeptide(L)'
;MVFALVLPSILIPQAASAAIKVLPSKPAITAVSPLGSGDQISDLALDSNLLAIVGTVEAGLSDFVTAPALGGSDGFISAFDKTKKLIWNLRLGSPSDDIATAITKDRDGSFWVVGATSKPTESTTVVIDPSAVNLDLITVEKPVTPTNSLNRLVLWKIAPTGQISQTYFNDVNGLIAPTAITFSGASLNVVGSFTQDQRTEQFTISTSLSGVFSELKIGKIVIAKPQAIETIKAGANKITSFISKTTIIDIPSWRAKKPTPVIVKYTNKGKALAANSLPGKVKKVMWQSGIGTAVLVEVNSDNQVHLLSNMG
;
A
#
# COMPACT_ATOMS: atom_id res chain seq x y z
N MET A 1 75.84 -6.86 27.53
CA MET A 1 75.51 -6.14 26.34
C MET A 1 74.00 -6.53 25.99
N VAL A 2 73.10 -5.63 26.39
CA VAL A 2 71.64 -5.88 26.24
C VAL A 2 71.19 -5.15 24.96
N PHE A 3 70.72 -5.89 23.96
CA PHE A 3 70.16 -5.31 22.76
C PHE A 3 68.68 -5.05 22.99
N ALA A 4 68.26 -3.79 23.06
CA ALA A 4 66.87 -3.37 23.08
C ALA A 4 66.34 -3.40 21.63
N LEU A 5 65.37 -4.30 21.34
CA LEU A 5 64.64 -4.37 20.08
C LEU A 5 63.57 -3.26 20.05
N VAL A 6 63.80 -2.21 19.29
CA VAL A 6 62.78 -1.16 19.05
C VAL A 6 61.93 -1.64 17.89
N LEU A 7 60.68 -2.06 18.18
CA LEU A 7 59.68 -2.37 17.17
C LEU A 7 59.08 -1.06 16.60
N PRO A 8 59.10 -0.84 15.28
CA PRO A 8 58.42 0.33 14.69
C PRO A 8 56.92 0.18 14.85
N SER A 9 56.29 1.17 15.49
CA SER A 9 54.83 1.31 15.56
C SER A 9 54.31 1.61 14.18
N ILE A 10 53.70 0.61 13.51
CA ILE A 10 52.97 0.80 12.25
C ILE A 10 51.70 1.57 12.60
N LEU A 11 51.68 2.87 12.34
CA LEU A 11 50.47 3.68 12.29
C LEU A 11 49.64 3.22 11.11
N ILE A 12 48.66 2.35 11.38
CA ILE A 12 47.60 2.02 10.36
C ILE A 12 46.77 3.28 10.20
N PRO A 13 46.74 3.90 9.01
CA PRO A 13 45.88 5.05 8.78
C PRO A 13 44.44 4.61 9.01
N GLN A 14 43.80 5.15 10.03
CA GLN A 14 42.39 4.99 10.28
C GLN A 14 41.65 5.64 9.08
N ALA A 15 41.10 4.83 8.18
CA ALA A 15 40.30 5.33 7.09
C ALA A 15 39.23 6.25 7.66
N ALA A 16 39.32 7.53 7.34
CA ALA A 16 38.32 8.50 7.75
C ALA A 16 36.96 8.05 7.22
N SER A 17 36.07 7.61 8.09
CA SER A 17 34.71 7.26 7.73
C SER A 17 34.07 8.49 7.12
N ALA A 18 33.69 8.42 5.84
CA ALA A 18 33.03 9.53 5.17
C ALA A 18 31.80 9.96 6.00
N ALA A 19 31.70 11.27 6.26
CA ALA A 19 30.59 11.82 7.04
C ALA A 19 29.27 11.54 6.32
N ILE A 20 28.32 10.92 7.01
CA ILE A 20 27.00 10.64 6.49
C ILE A 20 26.26 11.95 6.29
N LYS A 21 25.69 12.13 5.10
CA LYS A 21 24.83 13.28 4.77
C LYS A 21 23.38 12.82 4.71
N VAL A 22 22.47 13.67 5.21
CA VAL A 22 21.03 13.47 4.97
C VAL A 22 20.69 14.01 3.60
N LEU A 23 20.27 13.13 2.70
CA LEU A 23 19.91 13.49 1.33
C LEU A 23 18.40 13.76 1.22
N PRO A 24 17.96 14.80 0.51
CA PRO A 24 16.55 14.97 0.22
C PRO A 24 16.08 13.86 -0.71
N SER A 25 14.98 13.20 -0.36
CA SER A 25 14.38 12.20 -1.23
C SER A 25 13.54 12.89 -2.31
N LYS A 26 13.50 12.25 -3.49
CA LYS A 26 12.60 12.62 -4.59
C LYS A 26 11.57 11.52 -4.79
N PRO A 27 10.33 11.85 -5.15
CA PRO A 27 9.34 10.84 -5.47
C PRO A 27 9.80 10.01 -6.66
N ALA A 28 9.57 8.70 -6.57
CA ALA A 28 9.82 7.75 -7.62
C ALA A 28 8.56 7.54 -8.47
N ILE A 29 7.42 7.53 -7.80
CA ILE A 29 6.09 7.34 -8.38
C ILE A 29 5.15 8.32 -7.69
N THR A 30 4.41 9.07 -8.48
CA THR A 30 3.36 9.99 -8.02
C THR A 30 2.12 9.73 -8.87
N ALA A 31 0.95 9.83 -8.26
CA ALA A 31 -0.27 9.94 -9.03
C ALA A 31 -0.27 11.30 -9.72
N VAL A 32 -0.14 11.30 -11.03
CA VAL A 32 -0.33 12.50 -11.84
C VAL A 32 -1.64 12.30 -12.57
N SER A 33 -2.72 12.86 -12.03
CA SER A 33 -3.95 12.97 -12.79
C SER A 33 -3.93 14.29 -13.55
N PRO A 34 -3.79 14.28 -14.89
CA PRO A 34 -3.87 15.51 -15.66
C PRO A 34 -5.30 16.06 -15.74
N LEU A 35 -6.32 15.31 -15.34
CA LEU A 35 -7.72 15.65 -15.59
C LEU A 35 -8.66 15.45 -14.38
N GLY A 36 -8.22 14.90 -13.26
CA GLY A 36 -9.13 14.54 -12.20
C GLY A 36 -8.52 14.51 -10.81
N SER A 37 -9.36 14.76 -9.86
CA SER A 37 -9.06 14.72 -8.42
C SER A 37 -9.15 13.30 -7.83
N GLY A 38 -9.39 12.26 -8.63
CA GLY A 38 -9.76 10.93 -8.17
C GLY A 38 -8.64 9.90 -8.11
N ASP A 39 -7.53 10.08 -8.84
CA ASP A 39 -6.45 9.11 -8.87
C ASP A 39 -5.65 9.16 -7.57
N GLN A 40 -5.62 8.06 -6.82
CA GLN A 40 -4.92 7.98 -5.53
C GLN A 40 -4.09 6.71 -5.42
N ILE A 41 -2.84 6.85 -4.97
CA ILE A 41 -2.07 5.73 -4.44
C ILE A 41 -2.46 5.55 -2.97
N SER A 42 -2.96 4.36 -2.63
CA SER A 42 -3.43 4.06 -1.27
C SER A 42 -2.38 3.34 -0.44
N ASP A 43 -1.71 2.34 -1.03
CA ASP A 43 -0.75 1.50 -0.31
C ASP A 43 0.30 0.88 -1.25
N LEU A 44 1.32 0.25 -0.66
CA LEU A 44 2.38 -0.45 -1.39
C LEU A 44 2.79 -1.76 -0.72
N ALA A 45 3.30 -2.70 -1.53
CA ALA A 45 3.95 -3.91 -1.06
C ALA A 45 5.20 -4.21 -1.88
N LEU A 46 6.15 -4.93 -1.27
CA LEU A 46 7.38 -5.36 -1.93
C LEU A 46 7.42 -6.88 -2.05
N ASP A 47 7.80 -7.36 -3.20
CA ASP A 47 8.29 -8.72 -3.42
C ASP A 47 9.75 -8.68 -3.90
N SER A 48 10.37 -9.85 -4.08
CA SER A 48 11.82 -9.99 -4.34
C SER A 48 12.35 -9.02 -5.39
N ASN A 49 11.60 -8.77 -6.46
CA ASN A 49 12.00 -7.91 -7.57
C ASN A 49 10.92 -6.89 -7.99
N LEU A 50 9.81 -6.83 -7.25
CA LEU A 50 8.66 -6.00 -7.60
C LEU A 50 8.30 -5.05 -6.46
N LEU A 51 8.03 -3.80 -6.84
CA LEU A 51 7.29 -2.83 -6.05
C LEU A 51 5.87 -2.80 -6.60
N ALA A 52 4.91 -3.28 -5.85
CA ALA A 52 3.49 -3.17 -6.17
C ALA A 52 2.87 -1.98 -5.45
N ILE A 53 2.10 -1.17 -6.17
CA ILE A 53 1.27 -0.10 -5.61
C ILE A 53 -0.20 -0.40 -5.90
N VAL A 54 -1.07 -0.01 -5.01
CA VAL A 54 -2.52 -0.08 -5.18
C VAL A 54 -3.15 1.27 -4.92
N GLY A 55 -4.34 1.46 -5.45
CA GLY A 55 -5.09 2.68 -5.25
C GLY A 55 -6.39 2.69 -6.05
N THR A 56 -6.91 3.87 -6.27
CA THR A 56 -8.15 4.10 -7.02
C THR A 56 -7.87 5.05 -8.19
N VAL A 57 -8.45 4.76 -9.33
CA VAL A 57 -8.39 5.59 -10.54
C VAL A 57 -9.82 5.86 -11.02
N GLU A 58 -10.07 7.07 -11.47
CA GLU A 58 -11.32 7.42 -12.13
C GLU A 58 -11.35 6.96 -13.59
N ALA A 59 -12.47 7.13 -14.24
CA ALA A 59 -12.61 6.88 -15.66
C ALA A 59 -11.66 7.79 -16.46
N GLY A 60 -10.69 7.20 -17.14
CA GLY A 60 -9.70 7.93 -17.93
C GLY A 60 -8.39 7.20 -18.09
N LEU A 61 -7.43 7.89 -18.69
CA LEU A 61 -6.07 7.40 -18.85
C LEU A 61 -5.29 7.70 -17.56
N SER A 62 -4.62 6.68 -17.04
CA SER A 62 -3.69 6.81 -15.91
C SER A 62 -2.32 6.29 -16.32
N ASP A 63 -1.26 6.92 -15.85
CA ASP A 63 0.11 6.44 -16.06
C ASP A 63 0.37 5.06 -15.42
N PHE A 64 -0.51 4.65 -14.50
CA PHE A 64 -0.37 3.38 -13.77
C PHE A 64 -1.21 2.26 -14.36
N VAL A 65 -2.26 2.57 -15.10
CA VAL A 65 -3.23 1.59 -15.59
C VAL A 65 -3.52 1.85 -17.05
N THR A 66 -3.17 0.89 -17.90
CA THR A 66 -3.40 0.96 -19.35
C THR A 66 -4.70 0.33 -19.79
N ALA A 67 -5.34 -0.46 -18.92
CA ALA A 67 -6.62 -1.09 -19.21
C ALA A 67 -7.74 -0.04 -19.22
N PRO A 68 -8.78 -0.23 -20.07
CA PRO A 68 -9.93 0.67 -20.09
C PRO A 68 -10.69 0.66 -18.77
N ALA A 69 -11.40 1.73 -18.48
CA ALA A 69 -12.28 1.83 -17.32
C ALA A 69 -13.35 0.74 -17.35
N LEU A 70 -13.66 0.18 -16.18
CA LEU A 70 -14.70 -0.82 -15.99
C LEU A 70 -15.99 -0.17 -15.46
N GLY A 71 -15.85 0.88 -14.63
CA GLY A 71 -16.92 1.62 -13.99
C GLY A 71 -16.65 3.12 -13.89
N GLY A 72 -17.21 3.77 -12.90
CA GLY A 72 -16.97 5.18 -12.59
C GLY A 72 -15.60 5.39 -12.00
N SER A 73 -15.31 4.73 -10.85
CA SER A 73 -13.99 4.58 -10.29
C SER A 73 -13.62 3.11 -10.21
N ASP A 74 -12.36 2.80 -10.41
CA ASP A 74 -11.84 1.44 -10.33
C ASP A 74 -10.66 1.37 -9.35
N GLY A 75 -10.56 0.28 -8.62
CA GLY A 75 -9.32 -0.09 -7.97
C GLY A 75 -8.22 -0.38 -9.00
N PHE A 76 -6.97 -0.27 -8.61
CA PHE A 76 -5.86 -0.71 -9.44
C PHE A 76 -4.74 -1.35 -8.62
N ILE A 77 -3.94 -2.15 -9.31
CA ILE A 77 -2.61 -2.56 -8.87
C ILE A 77 -1.64 -2.41 -10.03
N SER A 78 -0.46 -1.85 -9.75
CA SER A 78 0.61 -1.70 -10.72
C SER A 78 1.93 -2.12 -10.11
N ALA A 79 2.71 -2.93 -10.84
CA ALA A 79 3.97 -3.45 -10.37
C ALA A 79 5.13 -2.90 -11.21
N PHE A 80 6.15 -2.48 -10.50
CA PHE A 80 7.37 -1.86 -11.04
C PHE A 80 8.60 -2.65 -10.63
N ASP A 81 9.62 -2.65 -11.45
CA ASP A 81 10.93 -3.14 -11.09
C ASP A 81 11.74 -2.10 -10.28
N LYS A 82 12.94 -2.48 -9.85
CA LYS A 82 13.87 -1.59 -9.13
C LYS A 82 14.29 -0.34 -9.91
N THR A 83 14.14 -0.35 -11.25
CA THR A 83 14.43 0.79 -12.12
C THR A 83 13.25 1.71 -12.32
N LYS A 84 12.11 1.38 -11.68
CA LYS A 84 10.81 2.08 -11.78
C LYS A 84 10.10 1.84 -13.12
N LYS A 85 10.52 0.84 -13.87
CA LYS A 85 9.85 0.43 -15.09
C LYS A 85 8.58 -0.33 -14.71
N LEU A 86 7.44 0.08 -15.27
CA LEU A 86 6.19 -0.65 -15.14
C LEU A 86 6.34 -2.03 -15.81
N ILE A 87 6.07 -3.10 -15.06
CA ILE A 87 6.15 -4.48 -15.53
C ILE A 87 4.78 -4.98 -15.94
N TRP A 88 3.78 -4.75 -15.08
CA TRP A 88 2.39 -5.05 -15.36
C TRP A 88 1.45 -4.17 -14.53
N ASN A 89 0.22 -4.03 -14.97
CA ASN A 89 -0.85 -3.38 -14.23
C ASN A 89 -2.19 -4.07 -14.46
N LEU A 90 -3.12 -3.88 -13.52
CA LEU A 90 -4.49 -4.38 -13.60
C LEU A 90 -5.45 -3.29 -13.10
N ARG A 91 -6.59 -3.16 -13.76
CA ARG A 91 -7.79 -2.58 -13.15
C ARG A 91 -8.51 -3.64 -12.34
N LEU A 92 -8.99 -3.24 -11.18
CA LEU A 92 -9.68 -4.08 -10.21
C LEU A 92 -11.05 -3.46 -9.99
N GLY A 93 -12.06 -4.00 -10.63
CA GLY A 93 -13.37 -3.38 -10.54
C GLY A 93 -14.48 -4.13 -11.24
N SER A 94 -15.59 -3.44 -11.31
CA SER A 94 -16.88 -3.86 -11.86
C SER A 94 -17.47 -2.67 -12.65
N PRO A 95 -18.66 -2.79 -13.27
CA PRO A 95 -19.35 -1.64 -13.85
C PRO A 95 -19.78 -0.55 -12.86
N SER A 96 -19.65 -0.81 -11.55
CA SER A 96 -19.93 0.14 -10.47
C SER A 96 -18.65 0.88 -10.03
N ASP A 97 -18.75 1.67 -8.95
CA ASP A 97 -17.58 2.23 -8.29
C ASP A 97 -16.87 1.18 -7.46
N ASP A 98 -15.56 1.13 -7.60
CA ASP A 98 -14.67 0.21 -6.91
C ASP A 98 -13.47 0.96 -6.36
N ILE A 99 -13.00 0.57 -5.19
CA ILE A 99 -11.79 1.12 -4.59
C ILE A 99 -10.85 0.00 -4.16
N ALA A 100 -9.54 0.22 -4.30
CA ALA A 100 -8.50 -0.63 -3.72
C ALA A 100 -7.68 0.19 -2.73
N THR A 101 -7.66 -0.23 -1.47
CA THR A 101 -7.20 0.62 -0.37
C THR A 101 -5.95 0.14 0.33
N ALA A 102 -5.70 -1.18 0.36
CA ALA A 102 -4.52 -1.71 1.01
C ALA A 102 -4.04 -3.02 0.36
N ILE A 103 -2.76 -3.32 0.53
CA ILE A 103 -2.10 -4.49 -0.05
C ILE A 103 -1.18 -5.15 0.96
N THR A 104 -1.16 -6.48 0.93
CA THR A 104 -0.16 -7.30 1.61
C THR A 104 0.31 -8.42 0.68
N LYS A 105 1.33 -9.16 1.11
CA LYS A 105 1.87 -10.31 0.39
C LYS A 105 1.83 -11.54 1.28
N ASP A 106 1.48 -12.71 0.71
CA ASP A 106 1.60 -13.99 1.38
C ASP A 106 3.00 -14.61 1.24
N ARG A 107 3.18 -15.81 1.77
CA ARG A 107 4.47 -16.52 1.71
C ARG A 107 4.86 -16.97 0.31
N ASP A 108 3.86 -17.20 -0.53
CA ASP A 108 4.04 -17.69 -1.91
C ASP A 108 4.33 -16.55 -2.89
N GLY A 109 4.38 -15.31 -2.39
CA GLY A 109 4.62 -14.10 -3.15
C GLY A 109 3.37 -13.54 -3.83
N SER A 110 2.19 -14.13 -3.64
CA SER A 110 0.94 -13.57 -4.14
C SER A 110 0.60 -12.28 -3.40
N PHE A 111 0.16 -11.28 -4.13
CA PHE A 111 -0.37 -10.04 -3.58
C PHE A 111 -1.85 -10.21 -3.24
N TRP A 112 -2.21 -9.72 -2.07
CA TRP A 112 -3.59 -9.65 -1.62
C TRP A 112 -3.99 -8.21 -1.49
N VAL A 113 -4.93 -7.78 -2.34
CA VAL A 113 -5.47 -6.43 -2.35
C VAL A 113 -6.85 -6.45 -1.73
N VAL A 114 -7.09 -5.55 -0.80
CA VAL A 114 -8.41 -5.33 -0.24
C VAL A 114 -9.00 -4.02 -0.75
N GLY A 115 -10.29 -4.06 -0.98
CA GLY A 115 -11.06 -2.92 -1.42
C GLY A 115 -12.53 -3.03 -1.05
N ALA A 116 -13.33 -2.15 -1.61
CA ALA A 116 -14.76 -2.18 -1.53
C ALA A 116 -15.38 -1.97 -2.91
N THR A 117 -16.51 -2.60 -3.14
CA THR A 117 -17.29 -2.53 -4.39
C THR A 117 -18.77 -2.45 -4.06
N SER A 118 -19.57 -2.15 -5.06
CA SER A 118 -21.02 -2.22 -4.91
C SER A 118 -21.52 -3.64 -5.16
N LYS A 119 -22.44 -4.09 -4.31
CA LYS A 119 -23.16 -5.34 -4.57
C LYS A 119 -24.01 -5.16 -5.84
N PRO A 120 -23.93 -6.06 -6.84
CA PRO A 120 -24.82 -6.02 -7.98
C PRO A 120 -26.28 -6.07 -7.51
N THR A 121 -27.11 -5.19 -8.04
CA THR A 121 -28.55 -5.30 -7.85
C THR A 121 -29.01 -6.50 -8.66
N GLU A 122 -29.62 -7.48 -8.00
CA GLU A 122 -30.20 -8.61 -8.72
C GLU A 122 -31.31 -8.08 -9.64
N SER A 123 -31.09 -8.20 -10.94
CA SER A 123 -32.14 -8.02 -11.92
C SER A 123 -33.00 -9.29 -11.89
N THR A 124 -34.20 -9.18 -11.39
CA THR A 124 -35.21 -10.27 -11.59
C THR A 124 -35.55 -10.29 -13.04
N THR A 125 -34.88 -11.14 -13.80
CA THR A 125 -35.25 -11.44 -15.18
C THR A 125 -36.54 -12.25 -15.12
N VAL A 126 -37.66 -11.63 -15.36
CA VAL A 126 -38.91 -12.36 -15.62
C VAL A 126 -38.81 -12.88 -17.06
N VAL A 127 -38.55 -14.17 -17.20
CA VAL A 127 -38.59 -14.83 -18.48
C VAL A 127 -40.06 -14.85 -18.90
N ILE A 128 -40.42 -14.02 -19.85
CA ILE A 128 -41.77 -14.06 -20.48
C ILE A 128 -41.76 -15.25 -21.43
N ASP A 129 -42.59 -16.25 -21.13
CA ASP A 129 -42.85 -17.34 -22.06
C ASP A 129 -43.57 -16.73 -23.30
N PRO A 130 -42.96 -16.75 -24.49
CA PRO A 130 -43.55 -16.16 -25.67
C PRO A 130 -44.84 -16.86 -26.13
N SER A 131 -45.21 -17.97 -25.51
CA SER A 131 -46.49 -18.67 -25.74
C SER A 131 -47.63 -18.20 -24.84
N ALA A 132 -47.36 -17.37 -23.82
CA ALA A 132 -48.38 -16.84 -22.93
C ALA A 132 -49.06 -15.60 -23.56
N VAL A 133 -50.28 -15.76 -24.04
CA VAL A 133 -51.10 -14.72 -24.68
C VAL A 133 -51.70 -13.77 -23.63
N ASN A 134 -50.90 -13.17 -22.79
CA ASN A 134 -51.37 -12.16 -21.83
C ASN A 134 -50.49 -10.93 -21.94
N LEU A 135 -50.93 -9.98 -22.76
CA LEU A 135 -50.22 -8.73 -23.10
C LEU A 135 -50.11 -7.73 -21.95
N ASP A 136 -50.63 -8.04 -20.78
CA ASP A 136 -50.62 -7.12 -19.63
C ASP A 136 -49.38 -7.24 -18.74
N LEU A 137 -48.43 -8.12 -19.04
CA LEU A 137 -47.18 -8.32 -18.31
C LEU A 137 -45.96 -8.07 -19.19
N ILE A 138 -45.85 -6.88 -19.76
CA ILE A 138 -44.56 -6.41 -20.27
C ILE A 138 -43.74 -5.95 -19.08
N THR A 139 -43.00 -6.86 -18.50
CA THR A 139 -41.95 -6.47 -17.53
C THR A 139 -40.78 -5.90 -18.32
N VAL A 140 -40.74 -4.57 -18.43
CA VAL A 140 -39.59 -3.89 -18.98
C VAL A 140 -38.44 -4.21 -18.05
N GLU A 141 -37.38 -4.87 -18.55
CA GLU A 141 -36.13 -5.00 -17.84
C GLU A 141 -35.68 -3.60 -17.43
N LYS A 142 -35.75 -3.30 -16.14
CA LYS A 142 -35.12 -2.09 -15.61
C LYS A 142 -33.62 -2.29 -15.84
N PRO A 143 -32.95 -1.39 -16.57
CA PRO A 143 -31.47 -1.46 -16.64
C PRO A 143 -30.95 -1.46 -15.23
N VAL A 144 -30.01 -2.36 -14.95
CA VAL A 144 -29.30 -2.42 -13.66
C VAL A 144 -28.64 -1.06 -13.48
N THR A 145 -29.21 -0.24 -12.62
CA THR A 145 -28.58 1.04 -12.27
C THR A 145 -27.39 0.72 -11.38
N PRO A 146 -26.17 1.06 -11.77
CA PRO A 146 -25.02 0.90 -10.90
C PRO A 146 -25.31 1.63 -9.59
N THR A 147 -25.28 0.93 -8.47
CA THR A 147 -25.42 1.55 -7.16
C THR A 147 -24.01 1.92 -6.70
N ASN A 148 -23.77 3.21 -6.41
CA ASN A 148 -22.49 3.69 -5.90
C ASN A 148 -22.35 3.43 -4.38
N SER A 149 -22.89 2.32 -3.92
CA SER A 149 -22.88 1.93 -2.51
C SER A 149 -21.75 0.94 -2.29
N LEU A 150 -20.64 1.35 -1.73
CA LEU A 150 -19.53 0.46 -1.35
C LEU A 150 -19.96 -0.47 -0.18
N ASN A 151 -20.87 -1.40 -0.47
CA ASN A 151 -21.53 -2.29 0.49
C ASN A 151 -21.04 -3.75 0.42
N ARG A 152 -19.92 -3.97 -0.27
CA ARG A 152 -19.30 -5.28 -0.42
C ARG A 152 -17.79 -5.13 -0.24
N LEU A 153 -17.24 -5.84 0.73
CA LEU A 153 -15.81 -6.03 0.86
C LEU A 153 -15.32 -6.94 -0.28
N VAL A 154 -14.24 -6.59 -0.91
CA VAL A 154 -13.61 -7.41 -1.94
C VAL A 154 -12.14 -7.65 -1.62
N LEU A 155 -11.70 -8.88 -1.90
CA LEU A 155 -10.30 -9.31 -1.83
C LEU A 155 -9.90 -9.88 -3.18
N TRP A 156 -8.87 -9.32 -3.78
CA TRP A 156 -8.24 -9.87 -4.98
C TRP A 156 -6.93 -10.55 -4.60
N LYS A 157 -6.78 -11.82 -5.00
CA LYS A 157 -5.51 -12.54 -4.96
C LYS A 157 -4.86 -12.45 -6.32
N ILE A 158 -3.66 -11.90 -6.38
CA ILE A 158 -2.95 -11.59 -7.61
C ILE A 158 -1.59 -12.27 -7.57
N ALA A 159 -1.32 -13.07 -8.60
CA ALA A 159 -0.03 -13.72 -8.76
C ALA A 159 1.08 -12.69 -9.02
N PRO A 160 2.34 -12.99 -8.69
CA PRO A 160 3.48 -12.10 -8.99
C PRO A 160 3.62 -11.74 -10.47
N THR A 161 3.02 -12.56 -11.35
CA THR A 161 2.99 -12.37 -12.81
C THR A 161 1.94 -11.36 -13.28
N GLY A 162 1.13 -10.80 -12.37
CA GLY A 162 0.08 -9.84 -12.70
C GLY A 162 -1.23 -10.47 -13.17
N GLN A 163 -1.57 -11.66 -12.69
CA GLN A 163 -2.84 -12.32 -13.00
C GLN A 163 -3.70 -12.40 -11.75
N ILE A 164 -4.96 -12.01 -11.85
CA ILE A 164 -5.94 -12.24 -10.78
C ILE A 164 -6.20 -13.75 -10.74
N SER A 165 -5.76 -14.40 -9.68
CA SER A 165 -5.96 -15.84 -9.48
C SER A 165 -7.28 -16.14 -8.81
N GLN A 166 -7.75 -15.27 -7.92
CA GLN A 166 -9.01 -15.41 -7.20
C GLN A 166 -9.56 -14.05 -6.78
N THR A 167 -10.88 -13.97 -6.65
CA THR A 167 -11.58 -12.82 -6.08
C THR A 167 -12.61 -13.32 -5.08
N TYR A 168 -12.65 -12.73 -3.91
CA TYR A 168 -13.55 -13.08 -2.82
C TYR A 168 -14.35 -11.88 -2.39
N PHE A 169 -15.61 -12.12 -2.04
CA PHE A 169 -16.54 -11.08 -1.65
C PHE A 169 -17.17 -11.38 -0.29
N ASN A 170 -17.44 -10.32 0.46
CA ASN A 170 -18.25 -10.37 1.67
C ASN A 170 -19.24 -9.21 1.68
N ASP A 171 -20.52 -9.52 1.50
CA ASP A 171 -21.60 -8.55 1.49
C ASP A 171 -21.85 -8.03 2.89
N VAL A 172 -22.08 -6.73 3.01
CA VAL A 172 -22.39 -6.09 4.29
C VAL A 172 -23.65 -5.20 4.17
N ASN A 173 -24.33 -5.00 5.30
CA ASN A 173 -25.50 -4.12 5.35
C ASN A 173 -25.09 -2.72 5.81
N GLY A 174 -24.39 -1.99 4.94
CA GLY A 174 -23.86 -0.65 5.20
C GLY A 174 -22.70 -0.33 4.25
N LEU A 175 -22.07 0.82 4.44
CA LEU A 175 -20.89 1.21 3.68
C LEU A 175 -19.63 0.67 4.36
N ILE A 176 -18.73 0.06 3.59
CA ILE A 176 -17.47 -0.48 4.09
C ILE A 176 -16.29 0.18 3.39
N ALA A 177 -15.31 0.63 4.18
CA ALA A 177 -14.08 1.23 3.69
C ALA A 177 -12.89 0.59 4.42
N PRO A 178 -12.31 -0.48 3.87
CA PRO A 178 -11.10 -1.07 4.43
C PRO A 178 -9.94 -0.08 4.38
N THR A 179 -9.05 -0.12 5.37
CA THR A 179 -7.90 0.78 5.46
C THR A 179 -6.57 0.07 5.60
N ALA A 180 -6.58 -1.20 6.04
CA ALA A 180 -5.38 -2.00 6.13
C ALA A 180 -5.69 -3.50 5.99
N ILE A 181 -4.72 -4.22 5.47
CA ILE A 181 -4.71 -5.67 5.39
C ILE A 181 -3.37 -6.20 5.88
N THR A 182 -3.38 -7.25 6.72
CA THR A 182 -2.19 -7.90 7.22
C THR A 182 -2.26 -9.40 7.03
N PHE A 183 -1.13 -10.00 6.63
CA PHE A 183 -0.98 -11.43 6.52
C PHE A 183 -0.40 -12.01 7.83
N SER A 184 -1.08 -12.96 8.44
CA SER A 184 -0.69 -13.59 9.69
C SER A 184 -0.42 -15.11 9.55
N GLY A 185 0.26 -15.47 8.49
CA GLY A 185 0.73 -16.84 8.24
C GLY A 185 -0.30 -17.81 7.66
N ALA A 186 -1.51 -17.87 8.18
CA ALA A 186 -2.60 -18.74 7.70
C ALA A 186 -3.86 -17.97 7.32
N SER A 187 -3.93 -16.69 7.68
CA SER A 187 -5.08 -15.84 7.49
C SER A 187 -4.70 -14.42 7.12
N LEU A 188 -5.65 -13.69 6.59
CA LEU A 188 -5.59 -12.27 6.37
C LEU A 188 -6.51 -11.58 7.37
N ASN A 189 -6.04 -10.48 7.96
CA ASN A 189 -6.84 -9.64 8.82
C ASN A 189 -7.03 -8.29 8.15
N VAL A 190 -8.27 -7.87 8.01
CA VAL A 190 -8.68 -6.59 7.42
C VAL A 190 -9.30 -5.72 8.49
N VAL A 191 -8.91 -4.46 8.52
CA VAL A 191 -9.50 -3.44 9.37
C VAL A 191 -9.91 -2.24 8.54
N GLY A 192 -10.89 -1.48 9.02
CA GLY A 192 -11.38 -0.30 8.31
C GLY A 192 -12.54 0.36 9.02
N SER A 193 -13.28 1.17 8.28
CA SER A 193 -14.48 1.86 8.74
C SER A 193 -15.73 1.19 8.16
N PHE A 194 -16.75 1.07 8.97
CA PHE A 194 -18.07 0.59 8.59
C PHE A 194 -19.10 1.65 8.98
N THR A 195 -19.94 2.04 8.04
CA THR A 195 -20.98 3.05 8.27
C THR A 195 -22.35 2.46 8.01
N GLN A 196 -23.19 2.49 9.04
CA GLN A 196 -24.59 2.09 8.99
C GLN A 196 -25.42 3.09 9.79
N ASP A 197 -26.62 3.43 9.33
CA ASP A 197 -27.54 4.35 10.00
C ASP A 197 -26.86 5.66 10.47
N GLN A 198 -26.03 6.26 9.60
CA GLN A 198 -25.25 7.48 9.85
C GLN A 198 -24.20 7.37 10.97
N ARG A 199 -23.93 6.17 11.46
CA ARG A 199 -22.87 5.90 12.45
C ARG A 199 -21.70 5.23 11.77
N THR A 200 -20.52 5.80 11.97
CA THR A 200 -19.26 5.22 11.49
C THR A 200 -18.51 4.63 12.66
N GLU A 201 -18.21 3.34 12.56
CA GLU A 201 -17.45 2.58 13.53
C GLU A 201 -16.28 1.87 12.86
N GLN A 202 -15.35 1.41 13.65
CA GLN A 202 -14.26 0.59 13.15
C GLN A 202 -14.71 -0.86 12.99
N PHE A 203 -14.19 -1.55 11.98
CA PHE A 203 -14.43 -2.98 11.84
C PHE A 203 -13.12 -3.79 11.77
N THR A 204 -13.25 -5.05 12.12
CA THR A 204 -12.24 -6.09 11.86
C THR A 204 -12.92 -7.31 11.29
N ILE A 205 -12.32 -7.89 10.26
CA ILE A 205 -12.73 -9.17 9.69
C ILE A 205 -11.49 -9.96 9.32
N SER A 206 -11.53 -11.27 9.55
CA SER A 206 -10.47 -12.19 9.14
C SER A 206 -10.95 -13.06 8.00
N THR A 207 -10.04 -13.49 7.15
CA THR A 207 -10.34 -14.48 6.11
C THR A 207 -9.22 -15.50 6.00
N SER A 208 -9.57 -16.75 5.69
CA SER A 208 -8.60 -17.75 5.30
C SER A 208 -8.03 -17.45 3.92
N LEU A 209 -6.93 -18.09 3.55
CA LEU A 209 -6.37 -17.98 2.19
C LEU A 209 -7.24 -18.63 1.10
N SER A 210 -8.28 -19.37 1.51
CA SER A 210 -9.31 -19.92 0.61
C SER A 210 -10.56 -19.05 0.52
N GLY A 211 -10.56 -17.85 1.11
CA GLY A 211 -11.63 -16.87 0.99
C GLY A 211 -12.80 -17.06 1.96
N VAL A 212 -12.64 -17.87 3.00
CA VAL A 212 -13.68 -18.02 4.03
C VAL A 212 -13.55 -16.88 5.03
N PHE A 213 -14.53 -15.99 5.05
CA PHE A 213 -14.57 -14.85 5.97
C PHE A 213 -15.11 -15.25 7.34
N SER A 214 -14.53 -14.65 8.38
CA SER A 214 -15.13 -14.68 9.72
C SER A 214 -16.33 -13.72 9.79
N GLU A 215 -17.01 -13.70 10.91
CA GLU A 215 -17.98 -12.67 11.20
C GLU A 215 -17.32 -11.28 11.24
N LEU A 216 -18.02 -10.27 10.69
CA LEU A 216 -17.64 -8.87 10.76
C LEU A 216 -17.81 -8.37 12.21
N LYS A 217 -16.70 -8.02 12.84
CA LYS A 217 -16.71 -7.43 14.19
C LYS A 217 -16.69 -5.91 14.09
N ILE A 218 -17.74 -5.27 14.60
CA ILE A 218 -17.90 -3.80 14.61
C ILE A 218 -17.71 -3.32 16.04
N GLY A 219 -17.06 -2.18 16.22
CA GLY A 219 -16.89 -1.55 17.52
C GLY A 219 -15.60 -0.73 17.62
N LYS A 220 -15.30 -0.26 18.82
CA LYS A 220 -14.06 0.48 19.09
C LYS A 220 -12.85 -0.45 19.02
N ILE A 221 -12.24 -0.56 17.84
CA ILE A 221 -10.91 -1.18 17.72
C ILE A 221 -9.91 -0.18 18.23
N VAL A 222 -9.12 -0.57 19.21
CA VAL A 222 -7.96 0.22 19.63
C VAL A 222 -6.90 0.06 18.53
N ILE A 223 -7.01 0.91 17.50
CA ILE A 223 -5.91 1.04 16.54
C ILE A 223 -4.75 1.62 17.32
N ALA A 224 -3.67 0.87 17.44
CA ALA A 224 -2.45 1.39 18.03
C ALA A 224 -2.10 2.69 17.31
N LYS A 225 -1.98 3.78 18.07
CA LYS A 225 -1.57 5.07 17.47
C LYS A 225 -0.29 4.84 16.67
N PRO A 226 -0.20 5.38 15.44
CA PRO A 226 1.03 5.29 14.67
C PRO A 226 2.19 5.69 15.56
N GLN A 227 3.17 4.82 15.70
CA GLN A 227 4.33 5.14 16.52
C GLN A 227 5.03 6.34 15.88
N ALA A 228 5.35 7.34 16.68
CA ALA A 228 6.12 8.50 16.22
C ALA A 228 7.52 8.11 15.69
N ILE A 229 7.95 6.89 16.02
CA ILE A 229 9.20 6.25 15.58
C ILE A 229 8.83 4.83 15.13
N GLU A 230 9.04 4.54 13.86
CA GLU A 230 8.84 3.20 13.28
C GLU A 230 10.22 2.63 12.92
N THR A 231 10.48 1.40 13.33
CA THR A 231 11.70 0.68 12.98
C THR A 231 11.38 -0.64 12.33
N ILE A 232 11.92 -0.85 11.14
CA ILE A 232 11.81 -2.12 10.40
C ILE A 232 13.18 -2.78 10.26
N LYS A 233 13.17 -4.10 10.09
CA LYS A 233 14.37 -4.88 9.82
C LYS A 233 14.71 -4.80 8.32
N ALA A 234 15.98 -4.61 8.00
CA ALA A 234 16.49 -4.50 6.62
C ALA A 234 17.74 -5.36 6.45
N GLY A 235 17.54 -6.67 6.27
CA GLY A 235 18.61 -7.66 6.28
C GLY A 235 19.32 -7.69 7.63
N ALA A 236 20.63 -7.46 7.63
CA ALA A 236 21.47 -7.34 8.84
C ALA A 236 21.37 -5.95 9.50
N ASN A 237 20.59 -5.04 8.96
CA ASN A 237 20.49 -3.64 9.40
C ASN A 237 19.06 -3.32 9.88
N LYS A 238 18.86 -2.08 10.33
CA LYS A 238 17.57 -1.52 10.73
C LYS A 238 17.34 -0.21 9.99
N ILE A 239 16.08 0.06 9.64
CA ILE A 239 15.65 1.33 9.09
C ILE A 239 14.66 1.94 10.06
N THR A 240 14.94 3.16 10.49
CA THR A 240 14.08 3.89 11.43
C THR A 240 13.58 5.17 10.79
N SER A 241 12.28 5.38 10.86
CA SER A 241 11.59 6.60 10.44
C SER A 241 11.14 7.38 11.65
N PHE A 242 11.37 8.69 11.67
CA PHE A 242 10.98 9.58 12.76
C PHE A 242 10.93 11.04 12.28
N ILE A 243 10.38 11.92 13.12
CA ILE A 243 10.42 13.37 12.88
C ILE A 243 11.61 13.95 13.62
N SER A 244 12.61 14.45 12.89
CA SER A 244 13.74 15.18 13.45
C SER A 244 13.33 16.64 13.68
N LYS A 245 13.53 17.11 14.91
CA LYS A 245 13.29 18.52 15.30
C LYS A 245 14.57 19.34 15.37
N THR A 246 15.72 18.66 15.51
CA THR A 246 17.02 19.30 15.70
C THR A 246 18.12 18.52 14.97
N THR A 247 19.11 18.03 15.68
CA THR A 247 20.19 17.19 15.17
C THR A 247 19.84 15.71 15.30
N ILE A 248 20.46 14.87 14.46
CA ILE A 248 20.45 13.42 14.61
C ILE A 248 21.78 13.04 15.25
N ILE A 249 21.75 12.31 16.36
CA ILE A 249 22.93 12.01 17.21
C ILE A 249 24.09 11.46 16.38
N ASP A 250 23.81 10.52 15.49
CA ASP A 250 24.82 9.85 14.66
C ASP A 250 25.15 10.58 13.35
N ILE A 251 24.53 11.73 13.11
CA ILE A 251 24.71 12.54 11.90
C ILE A 251 24.85 14.02 12.31
N PRO A 252 25.97 14.41 12.94
CA PRO A 252 26.14 15.75 13.51
C PRO A 252 26.11 16.88 12.49
N SER A 253 26.35 16.58 11.22
CA SER A 253 26.23 17.52 10.10
C SER A 253 24.79 17.91 9.75
N TRP A 254 23.81 17.13 10.26
CA TRP A 254 22.40 17.41 10.00
C TRP A 254 21.79 18.27 11.12
N ARG A 255 21.10 19.31 10.69
CA ARG A 255 20.27 20.11 11.59
C ARG A 255 18.95 20.46 10.89
N ALA A 256 17.86 19.99 11.43
CA ALA A 256 16.53 20.31 10.93
C ALA A 256 16.20 21.79 11.21
N LYS A 257 15.83 22.54 10.18
CA LYS A 257 15.32 23.94 10.31
C LYS A 257 13.88 24.00 10.82
N LYS A 258 13.11 22.95 10.57
CA LYS A 258 11.72 22.71 11.02
C LYS A 258 11.53 21.22 11.28
N PRO A 259 10.48 20.79 12.00
CA PRO A 259 10.17 19.37 12.14
C PRO A 259 10.12 18.69 10.76
N THR A 260 11.04 17.77 10.53
CA THR A 260 11.25 17.15 9.21
C THR A 260 11.22 15.64 9.37
N PRO A 261 10.36 14.92 8.62
CA PRO A 261 10.40 13.47 8.57
C PRO A 261 11.73 13.00 7.97
N VAL A 262 12.37 12.07 8.64
CA VAL A 262 13.65 11.49 8.22
C VAL A 262 13.60 9.98 8.34
N ILE A 263 14.36 9.32 7.47
CA ILE A 263 14.60 7.88 7.53
C ILE A 263 16.10 7.69 7.63
N VAL A 264 16.52 6.84 8.56
CA VAL A 264 17.93 6.51 8.78
C VAL A 264 18.10 5.00 8.79
N LYS A 265 19.06 4.52 8.02
CA LYS A 265 19.51 3.13 8.04
C LYS A 265 20.64 3.00 9.04
N TYR A 266 20.49 2.08 9.99
CA TYR A 266 21.49 1.80 11.03
C TYR A 266 22.01 0.37 10.93
N THR A 267 23.25 0.18 11.31
CA THR A 267 23.75 -1.15 11.66
C THR A 267 23.00 -1.70 12.88
N ASN A 268 23.11 -3.01 13.15
CA ASN A 268 22.57 -3.59 14.39
C ASN A 268 23.20 -2.99 15.66
N LYS A 269 24.43 -2.44 15.54
CA LYS A 269 25.15 -1.76 16.64
C LYS A 269 24.77 -0.28 16.80
N GLY A 270 23.79 0.21 16.01
CA GLY A 270 23.30 1.58 16.11
C GLY A 270 24.08 2.62 15.31
N LYS A 271 25.13 2.26 14.56
CA LYS A 271 25.86 3.22 13.71
C LYS A 271 25.02 3.54 12.46
N ALA A 272 24.80 4.83 12.16
CA ALA A 272 24.14 5.27 10.97
C ALA A 272 24.96 4.91 9.71
N LEU A 273 24.27 4.48 8.65
CA LEU A 273 24.84 4.11 7.35
C LEU A 273 24.39 5.05 6.23
N ALA A 274 23.13 5.44 6.26
CA ALA A 274 22.54 6.34 5.27
C ALA A 274 21.34 7.06 5.88
N ALA A 275 21.02 8.24 5.37
CA ALA A 275 19.87 9.01 5.83
C ALA A 275 19.22 9.79 4.69
N ASN A 276 17.88 9.89 4.73
CA ASN A 276 17.09 10.72 3.81
C ASN A 276 16.07 11.55 4.57
N SER A 277 15.87 12.79 4.11
CA SER A 277 14.73 13.60 4.52
C SER A 277 13.58 13.44 3.54
N LEU A 278 12.35 13.50 4.04
CA LEU A 278 11.13 13.29 3.28
C LEU A 278 10.29 14.57 3.24
N PRO A 279 9.57 14.82 2.14
CA PRO A 279 8.81 16.07 1.96
C PRO A 279 7.51 16.10 2.78
N GLY A 280 7.03 14.96 3.28
CA GLY A 280 5.74 14.83 3.94
C GLY A 280 5.68 13.74 5.00
N LYS A 281 4.47 13.41 5.43
CA LYS A 281 4.21 12.42 6.47
C LYS A 281 4.46 11.01 5.96
N VAL A 282 5.28 10.24 6.68
CA VAL A 282 5.51 8.83 6.39
C VAL A 282 4.26 8.01 6.76
N LYS A 283 3.74 7.27 5.79
CA LYS A 283 2.58 6.38 5.95
C LYS A 283 3.02 4.93 6.11
N LYS A 284 4.04 4.52 5.35
CA LYS A 284 4.55 3.14 5.35
C LYS A 284 6.01 3.12 4.94
N VAL A 285 6.78 2.26 5.58
CA VAL A 285 8.18 1.99 5.22
C VAL A 285 8.32 0.50 4.99
N MET A 286 8.89 0.10 3.88
CA MET A 286 9.19 -1.29 3.56
C MET A 286 10.61 -1.44 3.03
N TRP A 287 11.18 -2.59 3.26
CA TRP A 287 12.47 -2.97 2.71
C TRP A 287 12.42 -4.39 2.16
N GLN A 288 13.02 -4.58 1.01
CA GLN A 288 13.18 -5.89 0.39
C GLN A 288 14.53 -5.95 -0.31
N SER A 289 15.26 -7.05 -0.12
CA SER A 289 16.48 -7.32 -0.88
C SER A 289 16.15 -7.34 -2.38
N GLY A 290 16.93 -6.61 -3.17
CA GLY A 290 16.70 -6.49 -4.62
C GLY A 290 15.96 -5.22 -5.05
N ILE A 291 15.03 -4.71 -4.23
CA ILE A 291 14.35 -3.42 -4.46
C ILE A 291 14.97 -2.30 -3.64
N GLY A 292 15.35 -2.58 -2.40
CA GLY A 292 15.80 -1.57 -1.44
C GLY A 292 14.67 -1.07 -0.54
N THR A 293 14.74 0.19 -0.15
CA THR A 293 13.76 0.83 0.73
C THR A 293 12.73 1.60 -0.08
N ALA A 294 11.47 1.23 0.10
CA ALA A 294 10.31 1.97 -0.43
C ALA A 294 9.53 2.62 0.69
N VAL A 295 9.09 3.85 0.46
CA VAL A 295 8.38 4.67 1.44
C VAL A 295 7.14 5.28 0.81
N LEU A 296 6.00 5.09 1.43
CA LEU A 296 4.77 5.82 1.11
C LEU A 296 4.73 7.11 1.93
N VAL A 297 4.66 8.24 1.26
CA VAL A 297 4.71 9.58 1.87
C VAL A 297 3.49 10.37 1.44
N GLU A 298 2.78 10.93 2.41
CA GLU A 298 1.66 11.84 2.17
C GLU A 298 2.18 13.29 2.10
N VAL A 299 1.96 13.94 0.97
CA VAL A 299 2.34 15.35 0.70
C VAL A 299 1.11 16.10 0.20
N ASN A 300 0.64 17.09 0.94
CA ASN A 300 -0.57 17.88 0.58
C ASN A 300 -1.80 17.00 0.28
N SER A 301 -2.01 15.96 1.10
CA SER A 301 -3.08 14.94 0.96
C SER A 301 -2.90 13.93 -0.17
N ASP A 302 -1.87 14.05 -1.01
CA ASP A 302 -1.53 13.08 -2.03
C ASP A 302 -0.46 12.11 -1.54
N ASN A 303 -0.58 10.86 -1.90
CA ASN A 303 0.41 9.85 -1.59
C ASN A 303 1.43 9.72 -2.73
N GLN A 304 2.69 9.66 -2.35
CA GLN A 304 3.82 9.49 -3.24
C GLN A 304 4.69 8.32 -2.78
N VAL A 305 5.26 7.59 -3.71
CA VAL A 305 6.21 6.52 -3.40
C VAL A 305 7.64 7.00 -3.64
N HIS A 306 8.49 6.86 -2.63
CA HIS A 306 9.92 7.17 -2.69
C HIS A 306 10.73 5.89 -2.64
N LEU A 307 11.65 5.69 -3.59
CA LEU A 307 12.66 4.64 -3.57
C LEU A 307 14.00 5.23 -3.15
N LEU A 308 14.52 4.76 -2.03
CA LEU A 308 15.74 5.28 -1.42
C LEU A 308 16.92 4.37 -1.79
N SER A 309 17.57 4.67 -2.92
CA SER A 309 18.65 3.86 -3.48
C SER A 309 19.88 3.75 -2.57
N ASN A 310 20.15 4.77 -1.75
CA ASN A 310 21.25 4.76 -0.77
C ASN A 310 20.96 3.91 0.47
N MET A 311 19.78 3.30 0.55
CA MET A 311 19.33 2.44 1.65
C MET A 311 19.03 0.99 1.18
N GLY A 312 19.57 0.60 0.05
CA GLY A 312 19.45 -0.75 -0.52
C GLY A 312 20.07 -1.86 0.31
#